data_3fc02fcdc3537201732fdf0ecfedab3f
#
_entry.id   3fc02fcdc3537201732fdf0ecfedab3f
#
_cell.length_a   1.000
_cell.length_b   1.000
_cell.length_c   1.000
_cell.angle_alpha   90.00
_cell.angle_beta   90.00
_cell.angle_gamma   90.00
#
_symmetry.space_group_name_H-M   'P 1'
#
loop_
_entity.id
_entity.type
_entity.pdbx_description
1 polymer ?
#
loop_
_entity_poly.entity_id
_entity_poly.type
_entity_poly.pdbx_seq_one_letter_code
_entity_poly.pdbx_strand_id
1 'polypeptide(L)'
;MRTKRRTPGRRGWRWVVWALVGVLVSAAGIAGVVVWQNTYALREETVSLRHDGKVLKGVLARPETGGGPFGLVVFVHGDGPVDATHETFYRPLWESFARAGYASLSFDKPGTGGSEGDWLDQSMADRADETLAAVAWARGRPDIDGRRIGLWGASQAGWVLPKVAARDRRLQFVIAVSPAVNWLRQGRYNLLAELRRDGATAQERQAALRRRQTTLDLLERGASFAEYRAEVGDVDGMTPARWSFIAENYRSDATADLCAMRGTPVLLVLAGHDINVDVAETEAVYREILPARSLTVAHYPAAAHSLVDHDLERSRWRLTLTAIVAPRKLYTGRFLAEQASFVQRLDTGEEVRRPDTGDGAARPDTGTGADRPGTCKGTVRPGTCKGTS
;
A
#
# COMPACT_ATOMS: atom_id res chain seq x y z
N MET A 1 -73.10 19.13 -17.20
CA MET A 1 -72.45 17.95 -16.66
C MET A 1 -71.48 18.39 -15.54
N ARG A 2 -71.80 18.16 -14.26
CA ARG A 2 -70.93 18.45 -13.11
C ARG A 2 -70.13 17.18 -12.75
N THR A 3 -68.81 17.18 -13.00
CA THR A 3 -67.94 16.11 -12.59
C THR A 3 -67.70 16.21 -11.09
N LYS A 4 -68.20 15.25 -10.30
CA LYS A 4 -67.93 15.10 -8.90
C LYS A 4 -66.45 14.69 -8.73
N ARG A 5 -65.59 15.60 -8.27
CA ARG A 5 -64.24 15.25 -7.74
C ARG A 5 -64.43 14.36 -6.50
N ARG A 6 -64.08 13.09 -6.61
CA ARG A 6 -63.98 12.17 -5.46
C ARG A 6 -62.81 12.61 -4.59
N THR A 7 -63.06 13.11 -3.40
CA THR A 7 -62.05 13.30 -2.37
C THR A 7 -61.57 11.92 -1.90
N PRO A 8 -60.25 11.66 -1.79
CA PRO A 8 -59.75 10.40 -1.26
C PRO A 8 -60.21 10.24 0.20
N GLY A 9 -60.84 9.10 0.50
CA GLY A 9 -61.39 8.83 1.84
C GLY A 9 -60.26 8.75 2.88
N ARG A 10 -60.61 9.11 4.15
CA ARG A 10 -59.72 9.12 5.34
C ARG A 10 -58.85 7.86 5.48
N ARG A 11 -59.23 6.73 4.92
CA ARG A 11 -58.51 5.45 4.94
C ARG A 11 -57.32 5.46 3.99
N GLY A 12 -57.41 6.06 2.79
CA GLY A 12 -56.30 6.20 1.84
C GLY A 12 -55.20 7.14 2.37
N TRP A 13 -55.58 8.22 3.06
CA TRP A 13 -54.63 9.15 3.69
C TRP A 13 -53.76 8.49 4.76
N ARG A 14 -54.34 7.60 5.58
CA ARG A 14 -53.58 6.86 6.63
C ARG A 14 -52.50 5.96 6.01
N TRP A 15 -52.78 5.27 4.91
CA TRP A 15 -51.76 4.45 4.22
C TRP A 15 -50.64 5.28 3.65
N VAL A 16 -50.93 6.45 3.08
CA VAL A 16 -49.92 7.38 2.59
C VAL A 16 -49.01 7.87 3.74
N VAL A 17 -49.61 8.23 4.88
CA VAL A 17 -48.84 8.66 6.06
C VAL A 17 -47.94 7.53 6.58
N TRP A 18 -48.46 6.29 6.70
CA TRP A 18 -47.65 5.17 7.15
C TRP A 18 -46.54 4.81 6.15
N ALA A 19 -46.79 4.91 4.85
CA ALA A 19 -45.77 4.74 3.80
C ALA A 19 -44.66 5.80 3.93
N LEU A 20 -45.02 7.08 4.12
CA LEU A 20 -44.06 8.17 4.34
C LEU A 20 -43.25 7.98 5.62
N VAL A 21 -43.91 7.56 6.73
CA VAL A 21 -43.19 7.24 7.97
C VAL A 21 -42.21 6.08 7.78
N GLY A 22 -42.65 5.02 7.05
CA GLY A 22 -41.77 3.90 6.70
C GLY A 22 -40.51 4.32 5.90
N VAL A 23 -40.72 5.21 4.90
CA VAL A 23 -39.59 5.77 4.11
C VAL A 23 -38.66 6.61 4.96
N LEU A 24 -39.21 7.47 5.85
CA LEU A 24 -38.40 8.30 6.74
C LEU A 24 -37.58 7.45 7.74
N VAL A 25 -38.19 6.43 8.33
CA VAL A 25 -37.51 5.51 9.26
C VAL A 25 -36.40 4.74 8.53
N SER A 26 -36.67 4.27 7.30
CA SER A 26 -35.65 3.58 6.47
C SER A 26 -34.49 4.52 6.11
N ALA A 27 -34.80 5.76 5.71
CA ALA A 27 -33.79 6.77 5.40
C ALA A 27 -32.94 7.13 6.63
N ALA A 28 -33.56 7.30 7.79
CA ALA A 28 -32.85 7.53 9.06
C ALA A 28 -31.94 6.34 9.44
N GLY A 29 -32.44 5.10 9.26
CA GLY A 29 -31.66 3.88 9.49
C GLY A 29 -30.43 3.80 8.57
N ILE A 30 -30.61 4.09 7.26
CA ILE A 30 -29.49 4.11 6.30
C ILE A 30 -28.49 5.21 6.68
N ALA A 31 -28.96 6.42 7.00
CA ALA A 31 -28.10 7.52 7.43
C ALA A 31 -27.30 7.14 8.70
N GLY A 32 -27.95 6.50 9.68
CA GLY A 32 -27.29 6.00 10.88
C GLY A 32 -26.18 4.99 10.57
N VAL A 33 -26.43 4.05 9.65
CA VAL A 33 -25.41 3.08 9.20
C VAL A 33 -24.25 3.78 8.50
N VAL A 34 -24.52 4.76 7.62
CA VAL A 34 -23.47 5.53 6.93
C VAL A 34 -22.62 6.29 7.93
N VAL A 35 -23.23 6.99 8.90
CA VAL A 35 -22.49 7.69 9.95
C VAL A 35 -21.62 6.71 10.75
N TRP A 36 -22.17 5.59 11.20
CA TRP A 36 -21.42 4.56 11.92
C TRP A 36 -20.27 4.00 11.11
N GLN A 37 -20.45 3.74 9.82
CA GLN A 37 -19.41 3.25 8.91
C GLN A 37 -18.25 4.25 8.72
N ASN A 38 -18.53 5.55 8.84
CA ASN A 38 -17.55 6.62 8.67
C ASN A 38 -17.02 7.21 9.99
N THR A 39 -17.50 6.71 11.13
CA THR A 39 -16.99 7.07 12.47
C THR A 39 -16.05 5.96 12.94
N TYR A 40 -14.79 6.29 13.15
CA TYR A 40 -13.75 5.35 13.57
C TYR A 40 -13.40 5.56 15.04
N ALA A 41 -13.09 4.47 15.75
CA ALA A 41 -12.65 4.51 17.15
C ALA A 41 -11.19 4.99 17.25
N LEU A 42 -10.92 6.19 16.76
CA LEU A 42 -9.61 6.82 16.62
C LEU A 42 -9.60 8.25 17.16
N ARG A 43 -8.49 8.65 17.77
CA ARG A 43 -8.14 10.05 18.05
C ARG A 43 -7.06 10.47 17.07
N GLU A 44 -7.44 11.25 16.07
CA GLU A 44 -6.53 11.79 15.06
C GLU A 44 -5.93 13.10 15.54
N GLU A 45 -4.61 13.22 15.46
CA GLU A 45 -3.83 14.42 15.75
C GLU A 45 -3.05 14.81 14.49
N THR A 46 -3.20 16.03 14.00
CA THR A 46 -2.34 16.56 12.96
C THR A 46 -0.95 16.81 13.52
N VAL A 47 0.05 16.26 12.90
CA VAL A 47 1.45 16.35 13.32
C VAL A 47 2.32 16.99 12.24
N SER A 48 3.49 17.47 12.65
CA SER A 48 4.48 18.02 11.73
C SER A 48 5.86 17.49 12.09
N LEU A 49 6.61 17.10 11.06
CA LEU A 49 7.98 16.66 11.15
C LEU A 49 8.86 17.59 10.30
N ARG A 50 10.02 18.00 10.83
CA ARG A 50 11.07 18.62 10.00
C ARG A 50 12.05 17.55 9.55
N HIS A 51 12.23 17.45 8.25
CA HIS A 51 13.21 16.56 7.64
C HIS A 51 13.86 17.27 6.44
N ASP A 52 15.18 17.28 6.39
CA ASP A 52 15.99 17.91 5.34
C ASP A 52 15.54 19.36 5.01
N GLY A 53 15.34 20.16 6.05
CA GLY A 53 14.92 21.56 5.93
C GLY A 53 13.44 21.78 5.56
N LYS A 54 12.71 20.74 5.18
CA LYS A 54 11.29 20.77 4.78
C LYS A 54 10.37 20.38 5.95
N VAL A 55 9.16 20.91 5.92
CA VAL A 55 8.09 20.52 6.87
C VAL A 55 7.18 19.50 6.21
N LEU A 56 7.10 18.34 6.80
CA LEU A 56 6.13 17.31 6.43
C LEU A 56 4.93 17.38 7.39
N LYS A 57 3.74 17.37 6.82
CA LYS A 57 2.47 17.27 7.57
C LYS A 57 1.99 15.85 7.58
N GLY A 58 1.31 15.48 8.64
CA GLY A 58 0.79 14.12 8.75
C GLY A 58 -0.27 13.98 9.82
N VAL A 59 -0.68 12.74 10.03
CA VAL A 59 -1.68 12.35 11.02
C VAL A 59 -1.11 11.25 11.90
N LEU A 60 -1.21 11.42 13.21
CA LEU A 60 -1.06 10.38 14.21
C LEU A 60 -2.45 9.97 14.68
N ALA A 61 -2.90 8.78 14.28
CA ALA A 61 -4.17 8.19 14.69
C ALA A 61 -3.91 7.22 15.85
N ARG A 62 -4.46 7.53 17.02
CA ARG A 62 -4.31 6.71 18.24
C ARG A 62 -5.62 5.98 18.56
N PRO A 63 -5.59 4.84 19.29
CA PRO A 63 -6.79 4.24 19.84
C PRO A 63 -7.63 5.27 20.61
N GLU A 64 -8.94 5.25 20.43
CA GLU A 64 -9.87 6.16 21.13
C GLU A 64 -9.83 5.95 22.63
N THR A 65 -9.61 4.72 23.06
CA THR A 65 -9.54 4.29 24.47
C THR A 65 -8.14 3.84 24.86
N GLY A 66 -7.84 3.89 26.14
CA GLY A 66 -6.51 3.56 26.69
C GLY A 66 -5.61 4.79 26.82
N GLY A 67 -4.61 4.69 27.73
CA GLY A 67 -3.70 5.77 28.09
C GLY A 67 -2.33 5.70 27.39
N GLY A 68 -2.03 4.62 26.65
CA GLY A 68 -0.70 4.35 26.11
C GLY A 68 0.33 3.91 27.17
N PRO A 69 1.64 3.84 26.86
CA PRO A 69 2.18 4.06 25.52
C PRO A 69 1.71 2.98 24.52
N PHE A 70 1.32 3.42 23.34
CA PHE A 70 0.84 2.53 22.27
C PHE A 70 2.00 2.01 21.43
N GLY A 71 1.88 0.81 20.85
CA GLY A 71 2.70 0.43 19.70
C GLY A 71 2.46 1.41 18.54
N LEU A 72 3.31 1.39 17.51
CA LEU A 72 3.16 2.28 16.35
C LEU A 72 3.35 1.54 15.04
N VAL A 73 2.50 1.85 14.06
CA VAL A 73 2.67 1.49 12.65
C VAL A 73 2.94 2.77 11.85
N VAL A 74 4.13 2.87 11.24
CA VAL A 74 4.46 3.97 10.33
C VAL A 74 4.11 3.56 8.91
N PHE A 75 3.27 4.37 8.25
CA PHE A 75 2.78 4.13 6.90
C PHE A 75 3.72 4.72 5.85
N VAL A 76 4.10 3.90 4.88
CA VAL A 76 4.93 4.28 3.73
C VAL A 76 4.08 4.13 2.47
N HIS A 77 3.82 5.25 1.80
CA HIS A 77 2.94 5.28 0.63
C HIS A 77 3.51 4.56 -0.59
N GLY A 78 2.62 4.15 -1.49
CA GLY A 78 2.93 3.68 -2.84
C GLY A 78 3.37 4.79 -3.80
N ASP A 79 3.17 4.61 -5.11
CA ASP A 79 3.41 5.63 -6.13
C ASP A 79 2.31 6.71 -6.10
N GLY A 80 2.61 7.89 -6.67
CA GLY A 80 1.67 9.00 -6.81
C GLY A 80 1.71 10.02 -5.65
N PRO A 81 1.01 11.16 -5.81
CA PRO A 81 0.82 12.17 -4.79
C PRO A 81 -0.24 11.67 -3.78
N VAL A 82 0.18 11.29 -2.59
CA VAL A 82 -0.69 10.67 -1.58
C VAL A 82 -0.64 11.51 -0.31
N ASP A 83 -1.83 11.91 0.20
CA ASP A 83 -1.99 12.53 1.52
C ASP A 83 -1.90 11.50 2.65
N ALA A 84 -1.73 11.95 3.88
CA ALA A 84 -1.57 11.09 5.04
C ALA A 84 -2.70 10.08 5.24
N THR A 85 -3.93 10.42 4.85
CA THR A 85 -5.10 9.57 5.01
C THR A 85 -5.38 8.68 3.78
N HIS A 86 -4.65 8.91 2.69
CA HIS A 86 -4.95 8.34 1.37
C HIS A 86 -6.43 8.53 1.01
N GLU A 87 -6.87 9.78 1.01
CA GLU A 87 -8.29 10.13 0.76
C GLU A 87 -9.27 9.37 1.68
N THR A 88 -8.93 9.19 2.96
CA THR A 88 -9.63 8.41 3.99
C THR A 88 -9.50 6.89 3.89
N PHE A 89 -8.91 6.36 2.82
CA PHE A 89 -8.76 4.92 2.58
C PHE A 89 -7.99 4.20 3.71
N TYR A 90 -7.06 4.88 4.40
CA TYR A 90 -6.29 4.28 5.49
C TYR A 90 -7.04 4.18 6.83
N ARG A 91 -8.14 4.90 7.06
CA ARG A 91 -8.83 4.88 8.36
C ARG A 91 -9.31 3.50 8.82
N PRO A 92 -9.86 2.62 7.95
CA PRO A 92 -10.17 1.25 8.36
C PRO A 92 -8.93 0.44 8.76
N LEU A 93 -7.76 0.68 8.11
CA LEU A 93 -6.49 0.06 8.49
C LEU A 93 -6.06 0.56 9.87
N TRP A 94 -6.05 1.87 10.10
CA TRP A 94 -5.70 2.47 11.38
C TRP A 94 -6.59 1.97 12.52
N GLU A 95 -7.90 1.87 12.26
CA GLU A 95 -8.84 1.33 13.25
C GLU A 95 -8.54 -0.15 13.58
N SER A 96 -8.12 -0.95 12.60
CA SER A 96 -7.73 -2.34 12.85
C SER A 96 -6.49 -2.45 13.73
N PHE A 97 -5.49 -1.60 13.52
CA PHE A 97 -4.30 -1.49 14.37
C PHE A 97 -4.62 -0.91 15.73
N ALA A 98 -5.52 0.08 15.82
CA ALA A 98 -5.96 0.64 17.10
C ALA A 98 -6.59 -0.41 18.01
N ARG A 99 -7.39 -1.33 17.44
CA ARG A 99 -7.94 -2.48 18.20
C ARG A 99 -6.86 -3.46 18.67
N ALA A 100 -5.70 -3.46 18.03
CA ALA A 100 -4.53 -4.25 18.44
C ALA A 100 -3.61 -3.48 19.41
N GLY A 101 -3.98 -2.27 19.85
CA GLY A 101 -3.18 -1.44 20.78
C GLY A 101 -2.04 -0.67 20.11
N TYR A 102 -2.15 -0.42 18.79
CA TYR A 102 -1.18 0.35 18.00
C TYR A 102 -1.79 1.66 17.51
N ALA A 103 -1.02 2.72 17.62
CA ALA A 103 -1.24 3.95 16.86
C ALA A 103 -0.76 3.78 15.40
N SER A 104 -1.23 4.66 14.52
CA SER A 104 -0.79 4.72 13.13
C SER A 104 -0.28 6.12 12.82
N LEU A 105 0.89 6.23 12.18
CA LEU A 105 1.51 7.48 11.77
C LEU A 105 1.67 7.49 10.25
N SER A 106 1.15 8.52 9.62
CA SER A 106 1.25 8.71 8.17
C SER A 106 1.49 10.18 7.85
N PHE A 107 2.36 10.48 6.89
CA PHE A 107 2.66 11.83 6.43
C PHE A 107 2.16 12.05 5.01
N ASP A 108 1.73 13.26 4.68
CA ASP A 108 1.54 13.69 3.30
C ASP A 108 2.88 13.59 2.56
N LYS A 109 2.90 13.00 1.36
CA LYS A 109 4.11 13.06 0.53
C LYS A 109 4.51 14.50 0.22
N PRO A 110 5.80 14.80 0.02
CA PRO A 110 6.25 16.13 -0.37
C PRO A 110 5.44 16.70 -1.55
N GLY A 111 4.98 17.94 -1.44
CA GLY A 111 4.13 18.60 -2.42
C GLY A 111 2.66 18.17 -2.41
N THR A 112 2.25 17.32 -1.46
CA THR A 112 0.85 16.87 -1.29
C THR A 112 0.33 17.37 0.06
N GLY A 113 -0.97 17.62 0.16
CA GLY A 113 -1.61 18.04 1.40
C GLY A 113 -0.97 19.33 1.95
N GLY A 114 -0.33 19.24 3.11
CA GLY A 114 0.38 20.35 3.74
C GLY A 114 1.90 20.18 3.78
N SER A 115 2.47 19.15 3.15
CA SER A 115 3.91 18.90 3.11
C SER A 115 4.63 19.74 2.06
N GLU A 116 5.80 20.27 2.42
CA GLU A 116 6.66 21.05 1.52
C GLU A 116 7.45 20.14 0.59
N GLY A 117 7.89 20.66 -0.57
CA GLY A 117 8.71 19.96 -1.57
C GLY A 117 7.93 19.35 -2.72
N ASP A 118 8.52 18.39 -3.40
CA ASP A 118 7.90 17.58 -4.45
C ASP A 118 8.33 16.13 -4.28
N TRP A 119 7.37 15.20 -4.29
CA TRP A 119 7.65 13.75 -4.17
C TRP A 119 8.35 13.19 -5.42
N LEU A 120 8.27 13.90 -6.56
CA LEU A 120 8.98 13.53 -7.77
C LEU A 120 10.48 13.84 -7.72
N ASP A 121 10.93 14.63 -6.73
CA ASP A 121 12.36 14.89 -6.50
C ASP A 121 13.01 13.83 -5.59
N GLN A 122 12.26 12.84 -5.10
CA GLN A 122 12.76 11.86 -4.15
C GLN A 122 13.27 10.58 -4.82
N SER A 123 14.47 10.15 -4.44
CA SER A 123 14.88 8.75 -4.63
C SER A 123 14.21 7.82 -3.59
N MET A 124 14.29 6.51 -3.80
CA MET A 124 13.86 5.52 -2.78
C MET A 124 14.72 5.58 -1.52
N ALA A 125 15.93 6.11 -1.60
CA ALA A 125 16.79 6.34 -0.44
C ALA A 125 16.29 7.55 0.37
N ASP A 126 15.95 8.66 -0.28
CA ASP A 126 15.39 9.85 0.40
C ASP A 126 14.08 9.52 1.13
N ARG A 127 13.23 8.71 0.52
CA ARG A 127 12.00 8.21 1.16
C ARG A 127 12.28 7.32 2.37
N ALA A 128 13.38 6.53 2.33
CA ALA A 128 13.79 5.76 3.50
C ALA A 128 14.33 6.67 4.61
N ASP A 129 15.08 7.73 4.28
CA ASP A 129 15.55 8.73 5.23
C ASP A 129 14.39 9.47 5.90
N GLU A 130 13.40 9.89 5.12
CA GLU A 130 12.15 10.48 5.60
C GLU A 130 11.42 9.56 6.58
N THR A 131 11.29 8.27 6.21
CA THR A 131 10.64 7.27 7.07
C THR A 131 11.42 7.05 8.37
N LEU A 132 12.76 7.01 8.32
CA LEU A 132 13.60 6.91 9.51
C LEU A 132 13.46 8.13 10.42
N ALA A 133 13.36 9.34 9.84
CA ALA A 133 13.09 10.55 10.60
C ALA A 133 11.73 10.49 11.32
N ALA A 134 10.69 9.96 10.63
CA ALA A 134 9.38 9.74 11.23
C ALA A 134 9.43 8.74 12.40
N VAL A 135 10.17 7.64 12.25
CA VAL A 135 10.40 6.65 13.31
C VAL A 135 11.14 7.28 14.49
N ALA A 136 12.18 8.07 14.22
CA ALA A 136 12.96 8.75 15.27
C ALA A 136 12.10 9.78 16.04
N TRP A 137 11.31 10.57 15.33
CA TRP A 137 10.36 11.50 15.92
C TRP A 137 9.36 10.80 16.84
N ALA A 138 8.79 9.69 16.36
CA ALA A 138 7.81 8.91 17.13
C ALA A 138 8.41 8.31 18.41
N ARG A 139 9.68 7.87 18.38
CA ARG A 139 10.38 7.37 19.57
C ARG A 139 10.58 8.43 20.67
N GLY A 140 10.57 9.69 20.31
CA GLY A 140 10.63 10.80 21.27
C GLY A 140 9.30 11.11 21.95
N ARG A 141 8.20 10.47 21.57
CA ARG A 141 6.87 10.74 22.12
C ARG A 141 6.58 9.89 23.37
N PRO A 142 6.02 10.47 24.43
CA PRO A 142 5.71 9.75 25.66
C PRO A 142 4.51 8.78 25.52
N ASP A 143 3.65 9.00 24.52
CA ASP A 143 2.46 8.18 24.25
C ASP A 143 2.73 7.01 23.29
N ILE A 144 3.99 6.83 22.81
CA ILE A 144 4.41 5.76 21.92
C ILE A 144 5.46 4.87 22.61
N ASP A 145 5.27 3.54 22.57
CA ASP A 145 6.29 2.58 22.97
C ASP A 145 7.33 2.44 21.85
N GLY A 146 8.46 3.07 22.01
CA GLY A 146 9.54 3.07 21.02
C GLY A 146 10.14 1.70 20.69
N ARG A 147 9.81 0.64 21.44
CA ARG A 147 10.20 -0.76 21.17
C ARG A 147 9.18 -1.49 20.29
N ARG A 148 7.97 -0.99 20.21
CA ARG A 148 6.85 -1.57 19.47
C ARG A 148 6.52 -0.74 18.23
N ILE A 149 7.52 -0.46 17.40
CA ILE A 149 7.37 0.29 16.14
C ILE A 149 7.59 -0.65 14.98
N GLY A 150 6.62 -0.69 14.05
CA GLY A 150 6.71 -1.39 12.78
C GLY A 150 6.36 -0.50 11.61
N LEU A 151 6.54 -1.04 10.40
CA LEU A 151 6.24 -0.38 9.15
C LEU A 151 5.10 -1.08 8.43
N TRP A 152 4.29 -0.30 7.76
CA TRP A 152 3.31 -0.75 6.78
C TRP A 152 3.51 0.00 5.47
N GLY A 153 3.45 -0.70 4.33
CA GLY A 153 3.51 0.00 3.06
C GLY A 153 3.12 -0.89 1.90
N ALA A 154 2.65 -0.26 0.81
CA ALA A 154 2.14 -0.94 -0.36
C ALA A 154 2.91 -0.57 -1.64
N SER A 155 2.92 -1.50 -2.62
CA SER A 155 3.38 -1.23 -3.97
C SER A 155 4.83 -0.70 -4.01
N GLN A 156 5.04 0.56 -4.45
CA GLN A 156 6.34 1.24 -4.50
C GLN A 156 7.08 1.27 -3.15
N ALA A 157 6.35 1.20 -2.02
CA ALA A 157 6.97 1.10 -0.70
C ALA A 157 7.83 -0.18 -0.55
N GLY A 158 7.66 -1.17 -1.41
CA GLY A 158 8.50 -2.36 -1.47
C GLY A 158 9.99 -2.07 -1.65
N TRP A 159 10.37 -0.92 -2.23
CA TRP A 159 11.77 -0.47 -2.32
C TRP A 159 12.21 0.36 -1.12
N VAL A 160 11.28 0.82 -0.28
CA VAL A 160 11.57 1.68 0.88
C VAL A 160 11.61 0.88 2.18
N LEU A 161 10.60 0.05 2.43
CA LEU A 161 10.46 -0.73 3.67
C LEU A 161 11.71 -1.53 4.03
N PRO A 162 12.32 -2.32 3.09
CA PRO A 162 13.53 -3.07 3.39
C PRO A 162 14.73 -2.17 3.70
N LYS A 163 14.88 -1.02 3.01
CA LYS A 163 15.95 -0.04 3.28
C LYS A 163 15.87 0.49 4.70
N VAL A 164 14.68 0.84 5.16
CA VAL A 164 14.44 1.33 6.52
C VAL A 164 14.75 0.23 7.53
N ALA A 165 14.21 -0.98 7.34
CA ALA A 165 14.41 -2.11 8.26
C ALA A 165 15.86 -2.63 8.27
N ALA A 166 16.59 -2.49 7.16
CA ALA A 166 18.02 -2.78 7.11
C ALA A 166 18.86 -1.82 7.96
N ARG A 167 18.42 -0.56 8.07
CA ARG A 167 19.13 0.53 8.77
C ARG A 167 18.69 0.69 10.23
N ASP A 168 17.42 0.36 10.55
CA ASP A 168 16.92 0.37 11.94
C ASP A 168 16.46 -1.02 12.37
N ARG A 169 17.39 -1.77 12.96
CA ARG A 169 17.19 -3.14 13.45
C ARG A 169 16.27 -3.25 14.67
N ARG A 170 15.84 -2.12 15.24
CA ARG A 170 14.92 -2.07 16.38
C ARG A 170 13.46 -2.06 15.93
N LEU A 171 13.19 -2.05 14.63
CA LEU A 171 11.85 -2.22 14.12
C LEU A 171 11.32 -3.61 14.47
N GLN A 172 10.12 -3.65 15.03
CA GLN A 172 9.49 -4.88 15.49
C GLN A 172 8.98 -5.74 14.32
N PHE A 173 8.50 -5.10 13.24
CA PHE A 173 7.95 -5.79 12.07
C PHE A 173 7.89 -4.91 10.82
N VAL A 174 7.64 -5.58 9.69
CA VAL A 174 7.27 -4.95 8.41
C VAL A 174 6.03 -5.66 7.87
N ILE A 175 5.02 -4.89 7.46
CA ILE A 175 3.87 -5.37 6.68
C ILE A 175 4.03 -4.82 5.27
N ALA A 176 4.31 -5.70 4.31
CA ALA A 176 4.55 -5.37 2.91
C ALA A 176 3.37 -5.85 2.06
N VAL A 177 2.61 -4.91 1.49
CA VAL A 177 1.37 -5.18 0.75
C VAL A 177 1.62 -5.03 -0.74
N SER A 178 1.49 -6.12 -1.49
CA SER A 178 1.79 -6.16 -2.93
C SER A 178 3.09 -5.40 -3.29
N PRO A 179 4.22 -5.68 -2.59
CA PRO A 179 5.41 -4.85 -2.71
C PRO A 179 6.14 -5.12 -4.02
N ALA A 180 6.62 -4.06 -4.68
CA ALA A 180 7.53 -4.18 -5.80
C ALA A 180 8.93 -4.60 -5.30
N VAL A 181 9.63 -5.47 -6.04
CA VAL A 181 11.00 -5.91 -5.72
C VAL A 181 12.01 -5.29 -6.66
N ASN A 182 11.88 -5.50 -7.97
CA ASN A 182 12.77 -4.96 -8.97
C ASN A 182 11.98 -4.13 -9.99
N TRP A 183 12.36 -2.87 -10.17
CA TRP A 183 11.65 -1.93 -11.03
C TRP A 183 11.53 -2.42 -12.48
N LEU A 184 12.62 -2.91 -13.04
CA LEU A 184 12.66 -3.30 -14.44
C LEU A 184 11.77 -4.53 -14.72
N ARG A 185 11.82 -5.52 -13.84
CA ARG A 185 10.98 -6.72 -13.96
C ARG A 185 9.52 -6.39 -13.72
N GLN A 186 9.24 -5.63 -12.65
CA GLN A 186 7.88 -5.20 -12.32
C GLN A 186 7.25 -4.38 -13.44
N GLY A 187 7.98 -3.38 -14.01
CA GLY A 187 7.45 -2.58 -15.11
C GLY A 187 7.21 -3.39 -16.40
N ARG A 188 7.99 -4.46 -16.64
CA ARG A 188 7.71 -5.37 -17.75
C ARG A 188 6.47 -6.22 -17.51
N TYR A 189 6.30 -6.73 -16.29
CA TYR A 189 5.12 -7.49 -15.89
C TYR A 189 3.85 -6.64 -16.04
N ASN A 190 3.83 -5.46 -15.44
CA ASN A 190 2.70 -4.53 -15.49
C ASN A 190 2.29 -4.22 -16.94
N LEU A 191 3.25 -3.81 -17.80
CA LEU A 191 2.98 -3.57 -19.22
C LEU A 191 2.31 -4.78 -19.91
N LEU A 192 2.83 -5.98 -19.69
CA LEU A 192 2.27 -7.18 -20.29
C LEU A 192 0.92 -7.58 -19.70
N ALA A 193 0.70 -7.34 -18.41
CA ALA A 193 -0.58 -7.60 -17.74
C ALA A 193 -1.67 -6.66 -18.23
N GLU A 194 -1.36 -5.36 -18.38
CA GLU A 194 -2.27 -4.37 -18.97
C GLU A 194 -2.64 -4.72 -20.42
N LEU A 195 -1.65 -5.00 -21.26
CA LEU A 195 -1.88 -5.38 -22.65
C LEU A 195 -2.73 -6.66 -22.79
N ARG A 196 -2.58 -7.63 -21.87
CA ARG A 196 -3.44 -8.83 -21.82
C ARG A 196 -4.87 -8.48 -21.41
N ARG A 197 -5.02 -7.67 -20.36
CA ARG A 197 -6.33 -7.19 -19.88
C ARG A 197 -7.10 -6.48 -21.00
N ASP A 198 -6.40 -5.65 -21.77
CA ASP A 198 -6.98 -4.83 -22.84
C ASP A 198 -7.14 -5.60 -24.17
N GLY A 199 -6.78 -6.88 -24.20
CA GLY A 199 -6.95 -7.75 -25.38
C GLY A 199 -5.99 -7.45 -26.53
N ALA A 200 -4.83 -6.83 -26.22
CA ALA A 200 -3.86 -6.43 -27.24
C ALA A 200 -3.36 -7.62 -28.09
N THR A 201 -3.23 -7.39 -29.40
CA THR A 201 -2.70 -8.35 -30.36
C THR A 201 -1.21 -8.65 -30.13
N ALA A 202 -0.69 -9.70 -30.73
CA ALA A 202 0.74 -10.01 -30.67
C ALA A 202 1.61 -8.88 -31.24
N GLN A 203 1.12 -8.21 -32.29
CA GLN A 203 1.82 -7.10 -32.93
C GLN A 203 1.89 -5.87 -31.99
N GLU A 204 0.78 -5.52 -31.34
CA GLU A 204 0.73 -4.41 -30.37
C GLU A 204 1.63 -4.69 -29.16
N ARG A 205 1.60 -5.91 -28.62
CA ARG A 205 2.51 -6.31 -27.53
C ARG A 205 3.99 -6.16 -27.94
N GLN A 206 4.34 -6.62 -29.14
CA GLN A 206 5.70 -6.49 -29.65
C GLN A 206 6.10 -5.01 -29.85
N ALA A 207 5.19 -4.17 -30.34
CA ALA A 207 5.43 -2.75 -30.47
C ALA A 207 5.63 -2.05 -29.12
N ALA A 208 4.81 -2.39 -28.12
CA ALA A 208 4.94 -1.88 -26.76
C ALA A 208 6.27 -2.29 -26.10
N LEU A 209 6.69 -3.54 -26.28
CA LEU A 209 8.00 -4.00 -25.78
C LEU A 209 9.18 -3.28 -26.46
N ARG A 210 9.09 -2.99 -27.76
CA ARG A 210 10.13 -2.17 -28.45
C ARG A 210 10.17 -0.76 -27.88
N ARG A 211 9.01 -0.09 -27.73
CA ARG A 211 8.96 1.26 -27.11
C ARG A 211 9.55 1.26 -25.70
N ARG A 212 9.20 0.23 -24.91
CA ARG A 212 9.80 0.06 -23.57
C ARG A 212 11.32 -0.06 -23.65
N GLN A 213 11.86 -0.85 -24.59
CA GLN A 213 13.31 -0.99 -24.76
C GLN A 213 13.95 0.36 -25.15
N THR A 214 13.39 1.11 -26.10
CA THR A 214 13.84 2.45 -26.43
C THR A 214 13.86 3.37 -25.21
N THR A 215 12.81 3.32 -24.37
CA THR A 215 12.77 4.10 -23.11
C THR A 215 13.91 3.70 -22.16
N LEU A 216 14.19 2.41 -22.02
CA LEU A 216 15.30 1.94 -21.17
C LEU A 216 16.67 2.36 -21.70
N ASP A 217 16.89 2.28 -23.02
CA ASP A 217 18.13 2.71 -23.66
C ASP A 217 18.36 4.22 -23.46
N LEU A 218 17.27 5.02 -23.50
CA LEU A 218 17.29 6.44 -23.19
C LEU A 218 17.66 6.73 -21.73
N LEU A 219 17.07 6.00 -20.79
CA LEU A 219 17.40 6.10 -19.36
C LEU A 219 18.87 5.72 -19.10
N GLU A 220 19.35 4.67 -19.76
CA GLU A 220 20.69 4.15 -19.58
C GLU A 220 21.78 5.14 -20.02
N ARG A 221 21.52 5.88 -21.12
CA ARG A 221 22.42 6.94 -21.62
C ARG A 221 22.19 8.32 -20.97
N GLY A 222 21.28 8.42 -19.98
CA GLY A 222 20.98 9.68 -19.29
C GLY A 222 20.29 10.73 -20.17
N ALA A 223 19.43 10.29 -21.11
CA ALA A 223 18.75 11.18 -22.03
C ALA A 223 17.80 12.15 -21.31
N SER A 224 17.73 13.37 -21.83
CA SER A 224 16.79 14.38 -21.38
C SER A 224 15.34 14.03 -21.71
N PHE A 225 14.38 14.67 -21.04
CA PHE A 225 12.97 14.55 -21.38
C PHE A 225 12.66 14.97 -22.84
N ALA A 226 13.39 15.96 -23.38
CA ALA A 226 13.22 16.40 -24.77
C ALA A 226 13.61 15.30 -25.75
N GLU A 227 14.72 14.59 -25.51
CA GLU A 227 15.13 13.42 -26.30
C GLU A 227 14.15 12.27 -26.20
N TYR A 228 13.66 11.98 -24.97
CA TYR A 228 12.60 11.00 -24.76
C TYR A 228 11.36 11.31 -25.61
N ARG A 229 10.85 12.54 -25.56
CA ARG A 229 9.70 12.96 -26.38
C ARG A 229 9.96 12.88 -27.89
N ALA A 230 11.15 13.19 -28.33
CA ALA A 230 11.51 13.12 -29.75
C ALA A 230 11.52 11.67 -30.27
N GLU A 231 11.98 10.69 -29.47
CA GLU A 231 12.12 9.30 -29.89
C GLU A 231 10.86 8.44 -29.60
N VAL A 232 10.21 8.67 -28.47
CA VAL A 232 9.07 7.85 -28.00
C VAL A 232 7.72 8.50 -28.31
N GLY A 233 7.68 9.82 -28.42
CA GLY A 233 6.47 10.62 -28.60
C GLY A 233 5.85 11.08 -27.27
N ASP A 234 4.68 11.72 -27.37
CA ASP A 234 3.91 12.10 -26.19
C ASP A 234 3.25 10.87 -25.58
N VAL A 235 3.51 10.65 -24.30
CA VAL A 235 2.89 9.59 -23.50
C VAL A 235 2.12 10.26 -22.36
N ASP A 236 0.84 9.91 -22.22
CA ASP A 236 -0.03 10.42 -21.15
C ASP A 236 0.63 10.26 -19.77
N GLY A 237 0.57 11.34 -18.97
CA GLY A 237 1.15 11.38 -17.63
C GLY A 237 2.68 11.49 -17.57
N MET A 238 3.39 11.48 -18.69
CA MET A 238 4.84 11.66 -18.70
C MET A 238 5.18 13.15 -18.79
N THR A 239 5.62 13.71 -17.68
CA THR A 239 6.09 15.10 -17.53
C THR A 239 7.61 15.13 -17.36
N PRO A 240 8.28 16.29 -17.50
CA PRO A 240 9.71 16.41 -17.20
C PRO A 240 10.06 15.94 -15.79
N ALA A 241 9.27 16.30 -14.78
CA ALA A 241 9.47 15.88 -13.39
C ALA A 241 9.30 14.35 -13.24
N ARG A 242 8.27 13.76 -13.89
CA ARG A 242 8.09 12.29 -13.87
C ARG A 242 9.23 11.56 -14.57
N TRP A 243 9.76 12.10 -15.66
CA TRP A 243 10.94 11.56 -16.34
C TRP A 243 12.17 11.57 -15.43
N SER A 244 12.43 12.70 -14.74
CA SER A 244 13.54 12.82 -13.79
C SER A 244 13.41 11.82 -12.65
N PHE A 245 12.20 11.69 -12.08
CA PHE A 245 11.90 10.71 -11.05
C PHE A 245 12.17 9.26 -11.51
N ILE A 246 11.78 8.93 -12.76
CA ILE A 246 12.02 7.59 -13.32
C ILE A 246 13.52 7.40 -13.52
N ALA A 247 14.23 8.39 -14.08
CA ALA A 247 15.68 8.32 -14.32
C ALA A 247 16.46 8.08 -13.03
N GLU A 248 16.06 8.69 -11.92
CA GLU A 248 16.65 8.47 -10.60
C GLU A 248 16.36 7.06 -10.04
N ASN A 249 15.17 6.52 -10.30
CA ASN A 249 14.66 5.36 -9.58
C ASN A 249 14.57 4.05 -10.38
N TYR A 250 14.72 4.05 -11.72
CA TYR A 250 14.43 2.88 -12.58
C TYR A 250 15.31 1.64 -12.31
N ARG A 251 16.40 1.80 -11.56
CA ARG A 251 17.28 0.71 -11.12
C ARG A 251 16.97 0.19 -9.70
N SER A 252 15.88 0.64 -9.10
CA SER A 252 15.52 0.21 -7.74
C SER A 252 15.34 -1.31 -7.69
N ASP A 253 16.04 -1.92 -6.74
CA ASP A 253 15.97 -3.36 -6.44
C ASP A 253 16.05 -3.55 -4.92
N ALA A 254 15.04 -4.22 -4.36
CA ALA A 254 14.95 -4.44 -2.91
C ALA A 254 15.80 -5.62 -2.41
N THR A 255 16.41 -6.41 -3.31
CA THR A 255 17.05 -7.70 -2.97
C THR A 255 18.14 -7.55 -1.91
N ALA A 256 19.03 -6.55 -2.07
CA ALA A 256 20.13 -6.32 -1.11
C ALA A 256 19.61 -5.88 0.26
N ASP A 257 18.60 -5.00 0.28
CA ASP A 257 17.98 -4.51 1.51
C ASP A 257 17.17 -5.59 2.23
N LEU A 258 16.48 -6.47 1.49
CA LEU A 258 15.83 -7.67 2.02
C LEU A 258 16.85 -8.61 2.67
N CYS A 259 18.00 -8.85 2.03
CA CYS A 259 19.10 -9.60 2.64
C CYS A 259 19.57 -8.96 3.94
N ALA A 260 19.69 -7.65 3.96
CA ALA A 260 20.14 -6.91 5.11
C ALA A 260 19.13 -6.94 6.26
N MET A 261 17.83 -6.99 6.04
CA MET A 261 16.78 -6.99 7.09
C MET A 261 16.33 -8.38 7.58
N ARG A 262 17.01 -9.46 7.22
CA ARG A 262 16.58 -10.88 7.40
C ARG A 262 16.05 -11.28 8.79
N GLY A 263 16.40 -10.55 9.83
CA GLY A 263 15.95 -10.83 11.20
C GLY A 263 14.61 -10.18 11.58
N THR A 264 14.13 -9.22 10.79
CA THR A 264 12.88 -8.51 11.07
C THR A 264 11.68 -9.37 10.66
N PRO A 265 10.67 -9.57 11.51
CA PRO A 265 9.42 -10.23 11.14
C PRO A 265 8.70 -9.51 10.00
N VAL A 266 8.27 -10.25 8.98
CA VAL A 266 7.59 -9.72 7.80
C VAL A 266 6.26 -10.43 7.59
N LEU A 267 5.19 -9.64 7.42
CA LEU A 267 3.94 -10.08 6.81
C LEU A 267 3.93 -9.63 5.34
N LEU A 268 4.06 -10.57 4.43
CA LEU A 268 3.92 -10.36 2.99
C LEU A 268 2.48 -10.62 2.58
N VAL A 269 1.81 -9.60 2.08
CA VAL A 269 0.41 -9.65 1.64
C VAL A 269 0.36 -9.58 0.13
N LEU A 270 -0.31 -10.54 -0.51
CA LEU A 270 -0.33 -10.70 -1.97
C LEU A 270 -1.76 -10.77 -2.51
N ALA A 271 -2.05 -9.96 -3.52
CA ALA A 271 -3.34 -9.88 -4.19
C ALA A 271 -3.40 -10.82 -5.40
N GLY A 272 -4.49 -11.61 -5.53
CA GLY A 272 -4.60 -12.60 -6.59
C GLY A 272 -4.87 -12.03 -7.99
N HIS A 273 -5.45 -10.83 -8.08
CA HIS A 273 -5.70 -10.11 -9.32
C HIS A 273 -4.78 -8.89 -9.49
N ASP A 274 -3.53 -9.00 -9.03
CA ASP A 274 -2.55 -7.92 -9.17
C ASP A 274 -2.02 -7.85 -10.61
N ILE A 275 -2.27 -6.75 -11.30
CA ILE A 275 -1.73 -6.46 -12.63
C ILE A 275 -0.53 -5.51 -12.58
N ASN A 276 -0.24 -4.93 -11.42
CA ASN A 276 0.85 -3.97 -11.24
C ASN A 276 2.14 -4.67 -10.81
N VAL A 277 2.02 -5.68 -9.93
CA VAL A 277 3.16 -6.41 -9.36
C VAL A 277 3.00 -7.90 -9.63
N ASP A 278 4.09 -8.55 -10.07
CA ASP A 278 4.14 -10.03 -10.19
C ASP A 278 4.23 -10.65 -8.79
N VAL A 279 3.08 -11.06 -8.29
CA VAL A 279 2.98 -11.63 -6.93
C VAL A 279 3.74 -12.95 -6.80
N ALA A 280 3.84 -13.73 -7.88
CA ALA A 280 4.58 -14.99 -7.87
C ALA A 280 6.10 -14.74 -7.78
N GLU A 281 6.62 -13.79 -8.56
CA GLU A 281 8.01 -13.36 -8.47
C GLU A 281 8.31 -12.76 -7.09
N THR A 282 7.44 -11.86 -6.61
CA THR A 282 7.61 -11.23 -5.30
C THR A 282 7.67 -12.26 -4.18
N GLU A 283 6.75 -13.22 -4.14
CA GLU A 283 6.78 -14.28 -3.14
C GLU A 283 8.03 -15.14 -3.24
N ALA A 284 8.44 -15.52 -4.44
CA ALA A 284 9.63 -16.33 -4.67
C ALA A 284 10.89 -15.62 -4.11
N VAL A 285 11.06 -14.32 -4.39
CA VAL A 285 12.19 -13.54 -3.88
C VAL A 285 12.16 -13.41 -2.36
N TYR A 286 11.01 -13.10 -1.76
CA TYR A 286 10.89 -13.00 -0.30
C TYR A 286 11.19 -14.34 0.39
N ARG A 287 10.71 -15.46 -0.16
CA ARG A 287 10.97 -16.81 0.38
C ARG A 287 12.42 -17.27 0.19
N GLU A 288 13.07 -16.86 -0.88
CA GLU A 288 14.48 -17.16 -1.13
C GLU A 288 15.39 -16.42 -0.13
N ILE A 289 15.07 -15.17 0.17
CA ILE A 289 15.95 -14.29 0.95
C ILE A 289 15.66 -14.37 2.44
N LEU A 290 14.40 -14.32 2.86
CA LEU A 290 14.05 -14.22 4.26
C LEU A 290 13.92 -15.61 4.91
N PRO A 291 14.43 -15.78 6.14
CA PRO A 291 14.23 -17.03 6.89
C PRO A 291 12.73 -17.32 7.09
N ALA A 292 12.35 -18.59 6.97
CA ALA A 292 10.96 -19.02 7.13
C ALA A 292 10.32 -18.59 8.47
N ARG A 293 11.13 -18.48 9.53
CA ARG A 293 10.66 -17.99 10.84
C ARG A 293 10.35 -16.49 10.88
N SER A 294 10.88 -15.73 9.93
CA SER A 294 10.68 -14.27 9.85
C SER A 294 9.66 -13.87 8.79
N LEU A 295 9.14 -14.81 7.99
CA LEU A 295 8.24 -14.52 6.88
C LEU A 295 6.89 -15.22 7.05
N THR A 296 5.84 -14.43 7.18
CA THR A 296 4.45 -14.86 7.02
C THR A 296 3.94 -14.39 5.67
N VAL A 297 3.32 -15.26 4.87
CA VAL A 297 2.73 -14.90 3.58
C VAL A 297 1.21 -15.09 3.66
N ALA A 298 0.48 -14.07 3.26
CA ALA A 298 -0.97 -14.06 3.20
C ALA A 298 -1.44 -13.78 1.76
N HIS A 299 -2.23 -14.70 1.20
CA HIS A 299 -2.79 -14.58 -0.14
C HIS A 299 -4.26 -14.17 -0.08
N TYR A 300 -4.64 -13.23 -0.93
CA TYR A 300 -6.01 -12.75 -1.09
C TYR A 300 -6.45 -12.95 -2.55
N PRO A 301 -6.96 -14.15 -2.90
CA PRO A 301 -7.24 -14.51 -4.30
C PRO A 301 -8.23 -13.59 -5.00
N ALA A 302 -9.20 -13.01 -4.26
CA ALA A 302 -10.20 -12.11 -4.80
C ALA A 302 -9.76 -10.63 -4.81
N ALA A 303 -8.56 -10.32 -4.32
CA ALA A 303 -8.09 -8.93 -4.21
C ALA A 303 -7.45 -8.44 -5.51
N ALA A 304 -7.70 -7.17 -5.84
CA ALA A 304 -6.88 -6.38 -6.75
C ALA A 304 -5.65 -5.78 -6.03
N HIS A 305 -4.79 -5.08 -6.74
CA HIS A 305 -3.53 -4.51 -6.23
C HIS A 305 -3.68 -3.70 -4.92
N SER A 306 -4.76 -2.94 -4.80
CA SER A 306 -5.09 -2.11 -3.64
C SER A 306 -5.66 -2.88 -2.44
N LEU A 307 -5.74 -4.23 -2.50
CA LEU A 307 -6.46 -5.08 -1.54
C LEU A 307 -7.97 -4.81 -1.46
N VAL A 308 -8.50 -4.09 -2.43
CA VAL A 308 -9.94 -4.01 -2.68
C VAL A 308 -10.38 -5.27 -3.42
N ASP A 309 -11.62 -5.69 -3.19
CA ASP A 309 -12.21 -6.79 -3.96
C ASP A 309 -12.20 -6.47 -5.46
N HIS A 310 -11.68 -7.39 -6.28
CA HIS A 310 -11.47 -7.19 -7.72
C HIS A 310 -12.77 -6.85 -8.46
N ASP A 311 -13.89 -7.50 -8.13
CA ASP A 311 -15.17 -7.24 -8.77
C ASP A 311 -15.77 -5.89 -8.37
N LEU A 312 -15.41 -5.42 -7.17
CA LEU A 312 -15.76 -4.07 -6.71
C LEU A 312 -14.93 -3.01 -7.45
N GLU A 313 -13.61 -3.21 -7.55
CA GLU A 313 -12.68 -2.27 -8.21
C GLU A 313 -13.01 -2.05 -9.69
N ARG A 314 -13.46 -3.08 -10.40
CA ARG A 314 -13.88 -2.99 -11.82
C ARG A 314 -15.10 -2.10 -12.05
N SER A 315 -15.85 -1.74 -11.02
CA SER A 315 -17.07 -0.94 -11.12
C SER A 315 -16.94 0.37 -10.38
N ARG A 316 -16.52 1.44 -11.08
CA ARG A 316 -16.31 2.78 -10.47
C ARG A 316 -17.45 3.24 -9.58
N TRP A 317 -18.71 3.07 -10.05
CA TRP A 317 -19.87 3.50 -9.25
C TRP A 317 -20.05 2.67 -7.97
N ARG A 318 -19.82 1.35 -8.03
CA ARG A 318 -19.90 0.46 -6.85
C ARG A 318 -18.77 0.78 -5.87
N LEU A 319 -17.54 0.98 -6.38
CA LEU A 319 -16.39 1.36 -5.59
C LEU A 319 -16.66 2.69 -4.87
N THR A 320 -17.07 3.73 -5.59
CA THR A 320 -17.39 5.05 -5.01
C THR A 320 -18.52 4.96 -4.00
N LEU A 321 -19.60 4.24 -4.32
CA LEU A 321 -20.71 4.06 -3.39
C LEU A 321 -20.27 3.33 -2.13
N THR A 322 -19.47 2.26 -2.25
CA THR A 322 -18.96 1.52 -1.10
C THR A 322 -18.00 2.37 -0.27
N ALA A 323 -17.14 3.17 -0.92
CA ALA A 323 -16.24 4.09 -0.23
C ALA A 323 -16.99 5.12 0.64
N ILE A 324 -18.14 5.59 0.16
CA ILE A 324 -18.98 6.57 0.88
C ILE A 324 -19.82 5.89 1.97
N VAL A 325 -20.48 4.77 1.65
CA VAL A 325 -21.52 4.19 2.51
C VAL A 325 -20.96 3.17 3.49
N ALA A 326 -19.93 2.43 3.10
CA ALA A 326 -19.39 1.31 3.87
C ALA A 326 -17.86 1.14 3.68
N PRO A 327 -17.04 2.15 3.99
CA PRO A 327 -15.60 2.15 3.71
C PRO A 327 -14.85 0.96 4.32
N ARG A 328 -15.31 0.42 5.44
CA ARG A 328 -14.73 -0.80 6.04
C ARG A 328 -14.90 -2.06 5.17
N LYS A 329 -15.82 -2.04 4.20
CA LYS A 329 -16.05 -3.14 3.26
C LYS A 329 -15.27 -3.00 1.95
N LEU A 330 -14.42 -1.98 1.81
CA LEU A 330 -13.55 -1.83 0.65
C LEU A 330 -12.52 -2.96 0.59
N TYR A 331 -11.94 -3.28 1.73
CA TYR A 331 -10.88 -4.29 1.81
C TYR A 331 -11.42 -5.70 1.72
N THR A 332 -10.71 -6.53 0.97
CA THR A 332 -11.09 -7.92 0.73
C THR A 332 -10.91 -8.81 1.96
N GLY A 333 -11.85 -9.75 2.12
CA GLY A 333 -11.75 -10.86 3.07
C GLY A 333 -11.42 -10.45 4.51
N ARG A 334 -10.42 -11.13 5.08
CA ARG A 334 -9.98 -10.95 6.46
C ARG A 334 -8.77 -10.04 6.63
N PHE A 335 -8.38 -9.30 5.59
CA PHE A 335 -7.14 -8.52 5.55
C PHE A 335 -6.97 -7.62 6.79
N LEU A 336 -8.00 -6.82 7.13
CA LEU A 336 -7.94 -5.94 8.31
C LEU A 336 -7.70 -6.71 9.62
N ALA A 337 -8.35 -7.87 9.78
CA ALA A 337 -8.19 -8.69 10.97
C ALA A 337 -6.85 -9.41 11.03
N GLU A 338 -6.35 -9.89 9.88
CA GLU A 338 -5.10 -10.66 9.81
C GLU A 338 -3.87 -9.80 10.10
N GLN A 339 -3.82 -8.56 9.60
CA GLN A 339 -2.72 -7.65 9.94
C GLN A 339 -2.74 -7.26 11.43
N ALA A 340 -3.92 -7.02 12.03
CA ALA A 340 -4.06 -6.77 13.46
C ALA A 340 -3.60 -7.99 14.29
N SER A 341 -4.01 -9.19 13.88
CA SER A 341 -3.60 -10.45 14.54
C SER A 341 -2.09 -10.69 14.40
N PHE A 342 -1.48 -10.31 13.28
CA PHE A 342 -0.03 -10.43 13.09
C PHE A 342 0.73 -9.62 14.14
N VAL A 343 0.40 -8.35 14.33
CA VAL A 343 1.09 -7.50 15.31
C VAL A 343 0.82 -7.96 16.76
N GLN A 344 -0.38 -8.44 17.07
CA GLN A 344 -0.71 -8.98 18.40
C GLN A 344 0.10 -10.23 18.73
N ARG A 345 0.30 -11.15 17.79
CA ARG A 345 1.14 -12.34 18.03
C ARG A 345 2.59 -11.96 18.31
N LEU A 346 3.12 -10.93 17.67
CA LEU A 346 4.48 -10.45 17.96
C LEU A 346 4.59 -9.88 19.38
N ASP A 347 3.55 -9.24 19.90
CA ASP A 347 3.53 -8.72 21.27
C ASP A 347 3.48 -9.83 22.32
N THR A 348 2.77 -10.93 22.04
CA THR A 348 2.64 -12.07 22.95
C THR A 348 3.81 -13.05 22.86
N GLY A 349 4.72 -12.89 21.89
CA GLY A 349 5.82 -13.83 21.65
C GLY A 349 5.35 -15.19 21.13
N GLU A 350 4.14 -15.28 20.61
CA GLU A 350 3.60 -16.49 20.00
C GLU A 350 4.33 -16.77 18.68
N GLU A 351 4.97 -17.96 18.58
CA GLU A 351 5.61 -18.36 17.32
C GLU A 351 4.60 -18.33 16.16
N VAL A 352 5.03 -17.80 15.04
CA VAL A 352 4.24 -17.72 13.80
C VAL A 352 3.92 -19.15 13.33
N ARG A 353 2.82 -19.73 13.78
CA ARG A 353 2.29 -20.98 13.22
C ARG A 353 1.89 -20.74 11.77
N ARG A 354 2.37 -21.59 10.88
CA ARG A 354 1.91 -21.63 9.48
C ARG A 354 0.39 -21.74 9.44
N PRO A 355 -0.32 -20.94 8.64
CA PRO A 355 -1.66 -21.31 8.23
C PRO A 355 -1.57 -22.66 7.50
N ASP A 356 -2.41 -23.60 7.87
CA ASP A 356 -2.53 -24.91 7.24
C ASP A 356 -2.92 -24.69 5.77
N THR A 357 -2.00 -24.91 4.85
CA THR A 357 -2.29 -24.91 3.43
C THR A 357 -2.93 -26.25 3.09
N GLY A 358 -4.25 -26.28 3.15
CA GLY A 358 -5.04 -27.34 2.54
C GLY A 358 -4.78 -27.42 1.05
N ASP A 359 -4.35 -28.59 0.65
CA ASP A 359 -4.40 -29.26 -0.67
C ASP A 359 -3.85 -28.60 -1.94
N GLY A 360 -2.87 -29.31 -2.43
CA GLY A 360 -2.52 -29.77 -3.76
C GLY A 360 -3.16 -29.11 -4.99
N ALA A 361 -2.40 -28.20 -5.65
CA ALA A 361 -2.59 -27.97 -7.07
C ALA A 361 -1.24 -28.11 -7.80
N ALA A 362 -1.22 -28.94 -8.82
CA ALA A 362 -0.09 -29.30 -9.65
C ALA A 362 0.56 -28.09 -10.32
N ARG A 363 1.90 -28.08 -10.33
CA ARG A 363 2.72 -27.10 -11.07
C ARG A 363 2.55 -27.32 -12.58
N PRO A 364 2.34 -26.29 -13.38
CA PRO A 364 2.68 -26.34 -14.80
C PRO A 364 4.15 -25.98 -14.99
N ASP A 365 4.83 -26.88 -15.68
CA ASP A 365 6.20 -26.71 -16.16
C ASP A 365 6.23 -25.68 -17.30
N THR A 366 6.87 -24.56 -17.12
CA THR A 366 7.18 -23.63 -18.21
C THR A 366 8.64 -23.22 -18.11
N GLY A 367 9.47 -23.99 -18.85
CA GLY A 367 10.85 -23.61 -19.12
C GLY A 367 10.92 -22.38 -20.02
N THR A 368 11.56 -21.33 -19.55
CA THR A 368 12.34 -20.36 -20.35
C THR A 368 13.32 -19.67 -19.43
N GLY A 369 14.60 -19.68 -19.81
CA GLY A 369 15.69 -19.09 -19.03
C GLY A 369 15.47 -17.60 -18.79
N ALA A 370 15.23 -17.24 -17.57
CA ALA A 370 15.27 -15.89 -17.04
C ALA A 370 16.42 -15.77 -16.06
N ASP A 371 17.13 -14.64 -16.08
CA ASP A 371 18.18 -14.30 -15.13
C ASP A 371 17.69 -14.57 -13.69
N ARG A 372 18.43 -15.41 -12.99
CA ARG A 372 18.12 -15.75 -11.59
C ARG A 372 18.31 -14.54 -10.69
N PRO A 373 17.40 -14.27 -9.74
CA PRO A 373 17.61 -13.25 -8.73
C PRO A 373 18.95 -13.49 -8.01
N GLY A 374 19.69 -12.40 -7.73
CA GLY A 374 20.96 -12.48 -7.06
C GLY A 374 20.81 -13.11 -5.66
N THR A 375 21.41 -14.26 -5.45
CA THR A 375 21.48 -14.90 -4.14
C THR A 375 22.31 -14.03 -3.17
N CYS A 376 21.96 -13.99 -1.89
CA CYS A 376 22.77 -13.35 -0.84
C CYS A 376 24.14 -14.05 -0.72
N LYS A 377 25.04 -13.76 -1.65
CA LYS A 377 26.43 -14.25 -1.59
C LYS A 377 27.23 -13.30 -0.72
N GLY A 378 27.59 -13.76 0.47
CA GLY A 378 28.54 -13.09 1.32
C GLY A 378 28.08 -12.99 2.78
N THR A 379 28.68 -13.77 3.65
CA THR A 379 28.75 -13.51 5.09
C THR A 379 29.47 -12.19 5.28
N VAL A 380 28.73 -11.10 5.53
CA VAL A 380 29.32 -9.88 6.07
C VAL A 380 29.76 -10.18 7.50
N ARG A 381 31.06 -10.45 7.70
CA ARG A 381 31.65 -10.44 9.03
C ARG A 381 31.63 -8.99 9.55
N PRO A 382 31.20 -8.74 10.78
CA PRO A 382 31.39 -7.44 11.40
C PRO A 382 32.88 -7.28 11.75
N GLY A 383 33.53 -6.30 11.18
CA GLY A 383 34.86 -5.94 11.61
C GLY A 383 35.75 -5.27 10.55
N THR A 384 36.12 -4.06 10.87
CA THR A 384 37.26 -3.26 10.39
C THR A 384 37.08 -2.46 9.09
N CYS A 385 36.52 -1.28 9.24
CA CYS A 385 36.95 -0.11 8.49
C CYS A 385 38.28 0.38 9.10
N LYS A 386 39.40 0.14 8.41
CA LYS A 386 40.59 0.95 8.60
C LYS A 386 40.55 2.11 7.62
N GLY A 387 40.53 3.33 8.15
CA GLY A 387 40.71 4.54 7.38
C GLY A 387 42.13 4.60 6.78
N THR A 388 42.19 5.19 5.60
CA THR A 388 43.42 5.82 5.12
C THR A 388 43.06 7.18 4.55
N SER A 389 43.77 8.13 5.01
CA SER A 389 43.93 9.57 4.76
C SER A 389 43.61 10.03 3.32
#